data_5531a308bd5dbb07db7384781e94536e
#
_entry.id   5531a308bd5dbb07db7384781e94536e
#
_cell.length_a   1.000
_cell.length_b   1.000
_cell.length_c   1.000
_cell.angle_alpha   90.00
_cell.angle_beta   90.00
_cell.angle_gamma   90.00
#
_symmetry.space_group_name_H-M   'P 1'
#
loop_
_entity.id
_entity.type
_entity.pdbx_description
1 polymer ?
#
loop_
_entity_poly.entity_id
_entity_poly.type
_entity_poly.pdbx_seq_one_letter_code
_entity_poly.pdbx_strand_id
1 'polypeptide(L)' 'MAKRYPLPKRFNAALSEAAYARLRDLNAKWHLGNNYLLVVLLENLDSFADPAALDRAFEAFIAEYGAPSGGAKK' A
#
# COMPACT_ATOMS: atom_id res chain seq x y z
N MET A 1 1.81 -25.57 11.41
CA MET A 1 2.91 -24.86 10.81
C MET A 1 2.43 -23.91 9.73
N ALA A 2 2.96 -22.69 9.75
CA ALA A 2 2.50 -21.68 8.80
C ALA A 2 3.12 -21.93 7.42
N LYS A 3 2.33 -21.70 6.42
CA LYS A 3 2.79 -21.78 5.05
C LYS A 3 3.54 -20.51 4.68
N ARG A 4 4.52 -20.64 3.82
CA ARG A 4 5.20 -19.50 3.27
C ARG A 4 4.42 -19.01 2.06
N TYR A 5 4.05 -17.75 2.09
CA TYR A 5 3.33 -17.15 0.98
C TYR A 5 4.34 -16.70 -0.07
N PRO A 6 4.20 -17.14 -1.32
CA PRO A 6 5.18 -16.77 -2.34
C PRO A 6 5.06 -15.30 -2.72
N LEU A 7 6.20 -14.63 -2.84
CA LEU A 7 6.26 -13.22 -3.19
C LEU A 7 7.23 -13.04 -4.36
N PRO A 8 6.83 -13.46 -5.56
CA PRO A 8 7.74 -13.42 -6.71
C PRO A 8 8.01 -12.03 -7.28
N LYS A 9 7.15 -11.07 -7.01
CA LYS A 9 7.32 -9.73 -7.55
C LYS A 9 7.95 -8.83 -6.51
N ARG A 10 8.91 -8.01 -6.94
CA ARG A 10 9.61 -7.13 -6.04
C ARG A 10 9.71 -5.74 -6.64
N PHE A 11 9.65 -4.74 -5.78
CA PHE A 11 9.89 -3.36 -6.17
C PHE A 11 10.26 -2.57 -4.94
N ASN A 12 10.94 -1.45 -5.15
CA ASN A 12 11.28 -0.54 -4.07
C ASN A 12 10.16 0.46 -3.91
N ALA A 13 9.80 0.74 -2.66
CA ALA A 13 8.73 1.68 -2.37
C ALA A 13 9.26 2.75 -1.44
N ALA A 14 8.97 3.99 -1.77
CA ALA A 14 9.24 5.13 -0.90
C ALA A 14 7.92 5.57 -0.29
N LEU A 15 7.93 5.76 1.02
CA LEU A 15 6.72 6.10 1.75
C LEU A 15 6.90 7.42 2.48
N SER A 16 5.79 8.13 2.63
CA SER A 16 5.79 9.30 3.50
C SER A 16 5.97 8.85 4.94
N GLU A 17 6.29 9.81 5.82
CA GLU A 17 6.44 9.48 7.23
C GLU A 17 5.13 8.95 7.80
N ALA A 18 4.00 9.55 7.40
CA ALA A 18 2.71 9.11 7.90
C ALA A 18 2.41 7.69 7.45
N ALA A 19 2.68 7.38 6.18
CA ALA A 19 2.43 6.03 5.66
C ALA A 19 3.34 5.02 6.34
N TYR A 20 4.58 5.39 6.54
CA TYR A 20 5.52 4.48 7.20
C TYR A 20 5.12 4.22 8.64
N ALA A 21 4.64 5.26 9.33
CA ALA A 21 4.18 5.08 10.71
C ALA A 21 3.02 4.11 10.79
N ARG A 22 2.07 4.20 9.84
CA ARG A 22 0.95 3.27 9.79
C ARG A 22 1.42 1.85 9.54
N LEU A 23 2.40 1.70 8.65
CA LEU A 23 2.93 0.38 8.36
C LEU A 23 3.61 -0.21 9.60
N ARG A 24 4.36 0.62 10.33
CA ARG A 24 5.00 0.17 11.56
C ARG A 24 3.98 -0.24 12.62
N ASP A 25 2.89 0.52 12.73
CA ASP A 25 1.83 0.17 13.67
C ASP A 25 1.23 -1.19 13.35
N LEU A 26 0.99 -1.45 12.08
CA LEU A 26 0.44 -2.73 11.67
C LEU A 26 1.43 -3.86 11.93
N ASN A 27 2.70 -3.59 11.68
CA ASN A 27 3.74 -4.58 11.95
C ASN A 27 3.76 -4.96 13.44
N ALA A 28 3.68 -3.97 14.32
CA ALA A 28 3.68 -4.21 15.75
C ALA A 28 2.43 -4.98 16.19
N LYS A 29 1.31 -4.69 15.56
CA LYS A 29 0.05 -5.32 15.95
C LYS A 29 -0.06 -6.75 15.45
N TRP A 30 0.35 -7.00 14.23
CA TRP A 30 0.13 -8.30 13.59
C TRP A 30 1.39 -9.12 13.44
N HIS A 31 2.55 -8.55 13.72
CA HIS A 31 3.85 -9.25 13.63
C HIS A 31 4.12 -9.79 12.23
N LEU A 32 3.68 -9.03 11.23
CA LEU A 32 3.92 -9.38 9.84
C LEU A 32 4.97 -8.44 9.25
N GLY A 33 5.84 -8.97 8.41
CA GLY A 33 6.78 -8.14 7.70
C GLY A 33 6.09 -7.19 6.74
N ASN A 34 6.82 -6.17 6.30
CA ASN A 34 6.24 -5.15 5.42
C ASN A 34 5.65 -5.75 4.15
N ASN A 35 6.34 -6.72 3.57
CA ASN A 35 5.88 -7.32 2.32
C ASN A 35 4.54 -8.00 2.51
N TYR A 36 4.40 -8.74 3.59
CA TYR A 36 3.15 -9.46 3.84
C TYR A 36 2.01 -8.51 4.20
N LEU A 37 2.33 -7.42 4.92
CA LEU A 37 1.31 -6.41 5.20
C LEU A 37 0.78 -5.81 3.91
N LEU A 38 1.68 -5.49 2.99
CA LEU A 38 1.25 -4.94 1.70
C LEU A 38 0.42 -5.95 0.91
N VAL A 39 0.81 -7.22 0.93
CA VAL A 39 0.06 -8.24 0.23
C VAL A 39 -1.36 -8.32 0.77
N VAL A 40 -1.50 -8.38 2.08
CA VAL A 40 -2.84 -8.47 2.68
C VAL A 40 -3.66 -7.25 2.34
N LEU A 41 -3.08 -6.06 2.46
CA LEU A 41 -3.80 -4.83 2.18
C LEU A 41 -4.26 -4.76 0.73
N LEU A 42 -3.38 -5.10 -0.19
CA LEU A 42 -3.71 -4.96 -1.61
C LEU A 42 -4.64 -6.06 -2.10
N GLU A 43 -4.45 -7.28 -1.64
CA GLU A 43 -5.29 -8.38 -2.07
C GLU A 43 -6.72 -8.26 -1.53
N ASN A 44 -6.88 -7.60 -0.41
CA ASN A 44 -8.20 -7.45 0.22
C ASN A 44 -8.72 -6.03 0.15
N LEU A 45 -8.15 -5.22 -0.73
CA LEU A 45 -8.49 -3.80 -0.81
C LEU A 45 -9.98 -3.59 -1.05
N ASP A 46 -10.57 -4.39 -1.93
CA ASP A 46 -11.98 -4.23 -2.26
C ASP A 46 -12.90 -4.57 -1.09
N SER A 47 -12.40 -5.37 -0.15
CA SER A 47 -13.21 -5.78 0.98
C SER A 47 -13.32 -4.71 2.06
N PHE A 48 -12.27 -3.91 2.26
CA PHE A 48 -12.30 -2.95 3.35
C PHE A 48 -12.14 -1.50 2.89
N ALA A 49 -12.01 -1.27 1.61
CA ALA A 49 -11.95 0.10 1.08
C ALA A 49 -13.17 0.36 0.21
N ASP A 50 -13.77 1.52 0.40
CA ASP A 50 -14.85 1.97 -0.47
C ASP A 50 -14.23 2.43 -1.79
N PRO A 51 -14.58 1.82 -2.94
CA PRO A 51 -13.96 2.20 -4.20
C PRO A 51 -14.16 3.68 -4.53
N ALA A 52 -15.32 4.22 -4.24
CA ALA A 52 -15.58 5.64 -4.51
C ALA A 52 -14.70 6.53 -3.64
N ALA A 53 -14.56 6.17 -2.37
CA ALA A 53 -13.70 6.95 -1.48
C ALA A 53 -12.25 6.85 -1.89
N LEU A 54 -11.83 5.67 -2.35
CA LEU A 54 -10.46 5.46 -2.81
C LEU A 54 -10.19 6.30 -4.05
N ASP A 55 -11.14 6.33 -5.00
CA ASP A 55 -10.99 7.13 -6.19
C ASP A 55 -10.88 8.61 -5.84
N ARG A 56 -11.70 9.08 -4.89
CA ARG A 56 -11.63 10.47 -4.46
C ARG A 56 -10.28 10.79 -3.84
N ALA A 57 -9.71 9.85 -3.10
CA ALA A 57 -8.40 10.06 -2.49
C ALA A 57 -7.33 10.20 -3.55
N PHE A 58 -7.35 9.36 -4.59
CA PHE A 58 -6.40 9.47 -5.68
C PHE A 58 -6.59 10.79 -6.43
N GLU A 59 -7.83 11.17 -6.68
CA GLU A 59 -8.10 12.41 -7.40
C GLU A 59 -7.62 13.62 -6.59
N ALA A 60 -7.83 13.61 -5.29
CA ALA A 60 -7.37 14.69 -4.44
C ALA A 60 -5.85 14.78 -4.44
N PHE A 61 -5.19 13.65 -4.41
CA PHE A 61 -3.73 13.62 -4.43
C PHE A 61 -3.22 14.20 -5.75
N ILE A 62 -3.84 13.79 -6.86
CA ILE A 62 -3.43 14.27 -8.17
C ILE A 62 -3.67 15.77 -8.29
N ALA A 63 -4.78 16.25 -7.74
CA ALA A 63 -5.08 17.67 -7.79
C ALA A 63 -4.06 18.50 -7.03
N GLU A 64 -3.52 17.94 -5.95
CA GLU A 64 -2.58 18.68 -5.12
C GLU A 64 -1.14 18.54 -5.61
N TYR A 65 -0.73 17.35 -6.04
CA TYR A 65 0.66 17.07 -6.35
C TYR A 65 0.91 16.72 -7.79
N GLY A 66 -0.12 16.67 -8.61
CA GLY A 66 0.00 16.16 -9.96
C GLY A 66 0.02 14.64 -9.93
N ALA A 67 0.38 14.04 -11.05
CA ALA A 67 0.44 12.59 -11.14
C ALA A 67 1.88 12.13 -11.24
N PRO A 68 2.64 12.22 -10.16
CA PRO A 68 4.04 11.82 -10.20
C PRO A 68 4.11 10.31 -10.30
N SER A 69 4.28 9.80 -11.46
CA SER A 69 4.35 8.37 -11.62
C SER A 69 5.80 7.94 -11.58
N GLY A 70 5.98 6.81 -11.02
CA GLY A 70 7.30 6.28 -10.90
C GLY A 70 7.82 5.76 -12.22
N GLY A 71 7.42 6.31 -13.30
CA GLY A 71 7.97 5.83 -14.52
C GLY A 71 7.04 5.81 -15.69
N ALA A 72 5.98 6.38 -15.54
CA ALA A 72 5.14 6.39 -16.70
C ALA A 72 5.48 7.56 -17.59
N LYS A 73 5.66 7.90 -17.79
CA LYS A 73 5.58 8.55 -18.46
C LYS A 73 5.65 8.96 -19.24
N LYS A 74 5.61 9.07 -19.32
CA LYS A 74 5.61 9.17 -19.96
C LYS A 74 5.66 9.50 -20.58
#